data_2164542181731467266673cf614efa4d
#
_entry.id   2164542181731467266673cf614efa4d
#
_cell.length_a   1.000
_cell.length_b   1.000
_cell.length_c   1.000
_cell.angle_alpha   90.00
_cell.angle_beta   90.00
_cell.angle_gamma   90.00
#
_symmetry.space_group_name_H-M   'P 1'
#
loop_
_entity.id
_entity.type
_entity.pdbx_description
1 polymer ?
#
loop_
_entity_poly.entity_id
_entity_poly.type
_entity_poly.pdbx_seq_one_letter_code
_entity_poly.pdbx_strand_id
1 'polypeptide(L)'
;MHYLSCMVLTRHKLLAIFYGLLCHGIFIVAGAVMFLTILTGFQFSVGAFEGFSAVAINFLLLIQFPVGHSFFLSKRGMKILEIFAPKSYAKSLRTTVYATIASMQLILLFSLWNFSGVFIWQIETPASLSMIILNLLSWALLSISSIQA
;
A
#
# COMPACT_ATOMS: atom_id res chain seq x y z
N MET A 1 30.56 13.28 35.45
CA MET A 1 29.25 12.74 35.93
C MET A 1 28.12 13.23 35.02
N HIS A 2 28.24 13.08 33.64
CA HIS A 2 27.30 13.65 32.65
C HIS A 2 26.89 12.66 31.57
N TYR A 3 27.00 11.36 31.77
CA TYR A 3 26.75 10.35 30.71
C TYR A 3 25.55 9.44 30.95
N LEU A 4 24.69 9.70 31.94
CA LEU A 4 23.49 8.89 32.21
C LEU A 4 22.17 9.59 31.86
N SER A 5 22.21 10.69 31.08
CA SER A 5 21.01 11.38 30.55
C SER A 5 20.49 10.76 29.27
N CYS A 6 21.05 9.67 28.83
CA CYS A 6 20.77 9.06 27.53
C CYS A 6 19.84 7.87 27.69
N MET A 7 18.61 8.00 27.22
CA MET A 7 17.57 6.97 27.03
C MET A 7 16.41 6.92 28.02
N VAL A 8 15.92 8.03 28.47
CA VAL A 8 14.48 8.06 28.79
C VAL A 8 13.77 8.18 27.45
N LEU A 9 13.27 7.06 26.94
CA LEU A 9 12.40 7.03 25.76
C LEU A 9 11.15 7.82 26.15
N THR A 10 11.09 9.08 25.79
CA THR A 10 9.95 9.93 26.12
C THR A 10 8.71 9.35 25.44
N ARG A 11 7.57 9.42 26.10
CA ARG A 11 6.28 8.92 25.58
C ARG A 11 6.03 9.32 24.12
N HIS A 12 6.57 10.43 23.70
CA HIS A 12 6.53 10.97 22.35
C HIS A 12 7.32 10.13 21.34
N LYS A 13 8.54 9.74 21.70
CA LYS A 13 9.39 8.89 20.86
C LYS A 13 8.80 7.51 20.70
N LEU A 14 8.23 6.94 21.77
CA LEU A 14 7.54 5.65 21.71
C LEU A 14 6.36 5.66 20.76
N LEU A 15 5.51 6.70 20.82
CA LEU A 15 4.39 6.86 19.89
C LEU A 15 4.85 6.99 18.43
N ALA A 16 5.87 7.82 18.19
CA ALA A 16 6.41 7.99 16.83
C ALA A 16 6.99 6.68 16.28
N ILE A 17 7.73 5.93 17.11
CA ILE A 17 8.26 4.62 16.76
C ILE A 17 7.13 3.63 16.46
N PHE A 18 6.11 3.56 17.32
CA PHE A 18 4.95 2.68 17.10
C PHE A 18 4.24 2.95 15.78
N TYR A 19 3.88 4.22 15.51
CA TYR A 19 3.24 4.59 14.24
C TYR A 19 4.15 4.35 13.04
N GLY A 20 5.45 4.60 13.19
CA GLY A 20 6.45 4.32 12.15
C GLY A 20 6.54 2.82 11.83
N LEU A 21 6.68 1.98 12.84
CA LEU A 21 6.74 0.52 12.68
C LEU A 21 5.45 -0.04 12.07
N LEU A 22 4.28 0.44 12.53
CA LEU A 22 2.98 0.04 11.98
C LEU A 22 2.88 0.42 10.50
N CYS A 23 3.24 1.66 10.16
CA CYS A 23 3.22 2.15 8.78
C CYS A 23 4.14 1.33 7.87
N HIS A 24 5.39 1.11 8.28
CA HIS A 24 6.34 0.34 7.49
C HIS A 24 5.93 -1.13 7.37
N GLY A 25 5.41 -1.74 8.45
CA GLY A 25 4.91 -3.11 8.41
C GLY A 25 3.77 -3.27 7.40
N ILE A 26 2.77 -2.40 7.46
CA ILE A 26 1.62 -2.44 6.51
C ILE A 26 2.09 -2.12 5.08
N PHE A 27 3.03 -1.20 4.90
CA PHE A 27 3.60 -0.87 3.59
C PHE A 27 4.35 -2.07 2.98
N ILE A 28 5.15 -2.78 3.76
CA ILE A 28 5.85 -4.00 3.30
C ILE A 28 4.84 -5.08 2.90
N VAL A 29 3.79 -5.29 3.71
CA VAL A 29 2.72 -6.24 3.38
C VAL A 29 2.00 -5.82 2.09
N ALA A 30 1.67 -4.55 1.92
CA ALA A 30 1.05 -4.04 0.70
C ALA A 30 1.93 -4.28 -0.53
N GLY A 31 3.23 -3.99 -0.43
CA GLY A 31 4.20 -4.26 -1.48
C GLY A 31 4.31 -5.74 -1.81
N ALA A 32 4.37 -6.62 -0.81
CA ALA A 32 4.42 -8.06 -1.01
C ALA A 32 3.15 -8.60 -1.67
N VAL A 33 1.97 -8.19 -1.21
CA VAL A 33 0.68 -8.58 -1.82
C VAL A 33 0.61 -8.13 -3.27
N MET A 34 0.94 -6.86 -3.55
CA MET A 34 0.95 -6.32 -4.89
C MET A 34 1.94 -7.09 -5.80
N PHE A 35 3.17 -7.32 -5.33
CA PHE A 35 4.18 -8.07 -6.07
C PHE A 35 3.72 -9.48 -6.42
N LEU A 36 3.26 -10.24 -5.41
CA LEU A 36 2.80 -11.60 -5.60
C LEU A 36 1.58 -11.68 -6.52
N THR A 37 0.62 -10.79 -6.35
CA THR A 37 -0.60 -10.76 -7.16
C THR A 37 -0.28 -10.47 -8.63
N ILE A 38 0.58 -9.50 -8.91
CA ILE A 38 0.99 -9.19 -10.29
C ILE A 38 1.82 -10.33 -10.88
N LEU A 39 2.79 -10.87 -10.11
CA LEU A 39 3.66 -11.96 -10.57
C LEU A 39 2.87 -13.22 -10.95
N THR A 40 1.80 -13.52 -10.20
CA THR A 40 0.96 -14.71 -10.41
C THR A 40 -0.26 -14.46 -11.30
N GLY A 41 -0.37 -13.27 -11.91
CA GLY A 41 -1.51 -12.94 -12.77
C GLY A 41 -2.84 -12.94 -12.01
N PHE A 42 -2.85 -12.43 -10.78
CA PHE A 42 -4.02 -12.30 -9.90
C PHE A 42 -4.63 -13.64 -9.42
N GLN A 43 -3.88 -14.74 -9.47
CA GLN A 43 -4.38 -16.06 -9.03
C GLN A 43 -4.58 -16.18 -7.51
N PHE A 44 -3.91 -15.35 -6.72
CA PHE A 44 -4.01 -15.34 -5.25
C PHE A 44 -5.06 -14.37 -4.69
N SER A 45 -5.86 -13.76 -5.55
CA SER A 45 -6.95 -12.89 -5.08
C SER A 45 -8.06 -13.75 -4.45
N VAL A 46 -8.66 -13.22 -3.38
CA VAL A 46 -9.78 -13.87 -2.67
C VAL A 46 -11.14 -13.37 -3.13
N GLY A 47 -11.21 -12.65 -4.25
CA GLY A 47 -12.46 -12.19 -4.84
C GLY A 47 -13.36 -13.35 -5.22
N ALA A 48 -14.63 -13.28 -4.81
CA ALA A 48 -15.62 -14.36 -4.99
C ALA A 48 -16.63 -14.08 -6.10
N PHE A 49 -16.50 -12.98 -6.82
CA PHE A 49 -17.42 -12.57 -7.89
C PHE A 49 -16.90 -12.98 -9.26
N GLU A 50 -17.80 -13.35 -10.14
CA GLU A 50 -17.50 -13.75 -11.51
C GLU A 50 -18.27 -12.90 -12.53
N GLY A 51 -17.86 -12.98 -13.80
CA GLY A 51 -18.53 -12.32 -14.92
C GLY A 51 -18.65 -10.80 -14.74
N PHE A 52 -19.83 -10.25 -15.03
CA PHE A 52 -20.06 -8.80 -14.99
C PHE A 52 -19.92 -8.21 -13.58
N SER A 53 -20.32 -8.94 -12.54
CA SER A 53 -20.15 -8.48 -11.15
C SER A 53 -18.69 -8.35 -10.77
N ALA A 54 -17.83 -9.27 -11.20
CA ALA A 54 -16.38 -9.15 -11.01
C ALA A 54 -15.82 -7.86 -11.65
N VAL A 55 -16.22 -7.56 -12.89
CA VAL A 55 -15.79 -6.34 -13.58
C VAL A 55 -16.23 -5.08 -12.83
N ALA A 56 -17.50 -5.03 -12.39
CA ALA A 56 -18.02 -3.89 -11.65
C ALA A 56 -17.28 -3.65 -10.32
N ILE A 57 -17.02 -4.72 -9.56
CA ILE A 57 -16.29 -4.63 -8.28
C ILE A 57 -14.82 -4.26 -8.51
N ASN A 58 -14.15 -4.85 -9.51
CA ASN A 58 -12.79 -4.49 -9.84
C ASN A 58 -12.67 -3.02 -10.25
N PHE A 59 -13.66 -2.50 -10.97
CA PHE A 59 -13.73 -1.07 -11.31
C PHE A 59 -13.83 -0.19 -10.06
N LEU A 60 -14.67 -0.56 -9.08
CA LEU A 60 -14.77 0.14 -7.81
C LEU A 60 -13.45 0.06 -7.01
N LEU A 61 -12.80 -1.10 -7.00
CA LEU A 61 -11.49 -1.29 -6.37
C LEU A 61 -10.42 -0.41 -7.01
N LEU A 62 -10.42 -0.27 -8.34
CA LEU A 62 -9.50 0.61 -9.06
C LEU A 62 -9.75 2.09 -8.73
N ILE A 63 -11.00 2.52 -8.69
CA ILE A 63 -11.36 3.93 -8.44
C ILE A 63 -11.13 4.31 -6.98
N GLN A 64 -11.35 3.43 -6.02
CA GLN A 64 -11.22 3.73 -4.60
C GLN A 64 -9.82 4.24 -4.24
N PHE A 65 -8.77 3.71 -4.90
CA PHE A 65 -7.39 4.11 -4.60
C PHE A 65 -7.11 5.57 -5.01
N PRO A 66 -7.25 6.01 -6.28
CA PRO A 66 -6.97 7.39 -6.68
C PRO A 66 -7.93 8.40 -6.02
N VAL A 67 -9.20 8.04 -5.82
CA VAL A 67 -10.17 8.92 -5.15
C VAL A 67 -9.81 9.12 -3.68
N GLY A 68 -9.57 8.03 -2.94
CA GLY A 68 -9.16 8.10 -1.54
C GLY A 68 -7.82 8.81 -1.38
N HIS A 69 -6.85 8.47 -2.23
CA HIS A 69 -5.54 9.09 -2.25
C HIS A 69 -5.62 10.61 -2.45
N SER A 70 -6.33 11.07 -3.48
CA SER A 70 -6.54 12.50 -3.76
C SER A 70 -7.34 13.20 -2.66
N PHE A 71 -8.37 12.52 -2.12
CA PHE A 71 -9.16 13.07 -1.04
C PHE A 71 -8.32 13.33 0.22
N PHE A 72 -7.52 12.35 0.66
CA PHE A 72 -6.69 12.48 1.85
C PHE A 72 -5.54 13.49 1.69
N LEU A 73 -5.12 13.82 0.46
CA LEU A 73 -4.19 14.91 0.19
C LEU A 73 -4.85 16.29 0.23
N SER A 74 -6.18 16.37 0.16
CA SER A 74 -6.91 17.63 0.26
C SER A 74 -6.85 18.22 1.68
N LYS A 75 -7.09 19.54 1.81
CA LYS A 75 -7.15 20.21 3.12
C LYS A 75 -8.17 19.59 4.08
N ARG A 76 -9.29 19.09 3.56
CA ARG A 76 -10.34 18.42 4.35
C ARG A 76 -9.91 17.02 4.78
N GLY A 77 -9.39 16.23 3.85
CA GLY A 77 -8.89 14.88 4.12
C GLY A 77 -7.76 14.89 5.14
N MET A 78 -6.82 15.83 5.04
CA MET A 78 -5.73 15.97 5.99
C MET A 78 -6.20 16.24 7.43
N LYS A 79 -7.31 16.98 7.63
CA LYS A 79 -7.92 17.16 8.96
C LYS A 79 -8.55 15.88 9.50
N ILE A 80 -9.10 15.05 8.60
CA ILE A 80 -9.66 13.74 8.98
C ILE A 80 -8.55 12.80 9.43
N LEU A 81 -7.40 12.81 8.76
CA LEU A 81 -6.24 12.00 9.16
C LEU A 81 -5.75 12.33 10.58
N GLU A 82 -5.90 13.59 11.01
CA GLU A 82 -5.53 14.01 12.35
C GLU A 82 -6.37 13.35 13.47
N ILE A 83 -7.57 12.81 13.14
CA ILE A 83 -8.44 12.10 14.10
C ILE A 83 -7.82 10.75 14.50
N PHE A 84 -7.06 10.14 13.61
CA PHE A 84 -6.41 8.84 13.83
C PHE A 84 -5.09 8.92 14.61
N ALA A 85 -4.71 10.10 15.06
CA ALA A 85 -3.50 10.31 15.83
C ALA A 85 -3.80 11.08 17.14
N PRO A 86 -3.00 10.91 18.20
CA PRO A 86 -3.16 11.68 19.43
C PRO A 86 -3.10 13.18 19.15
N LYS A 87 -4.01 13.96 19.74
CA LYS A 87 -4.19 15.41 19.47
C LYS A 87 -2.90 16.23 19.52
N SER A 88 -2.00 15.90 20.45
CA SER A 88 -0.71 16.58 20.62
C SER A 88 0.28 16.33 19.48
N TYR A 89 0.11 15.26 18.68
CA TYR A 89 1.02 14.85 17.59
C TYR A 89 0.32 14.69 16.24
N ALA A 90 -0.96 15.00 16.18
CA ALA A 90 -1.80 14.77 15.02
C ALA A 90 -1.19 15.33 13.72
N LYS A 91 -0.66 16.56 13.77
CA LYS A 91 0.00 17.18 12.61
C LYS A 91 1.29 16.45 12.18
N SER A 92 2.10 16.01 13.14
CA SER A 92 3.38 15.31 12.85
C SER A 92 3.16 13.92 12.30
N LEU A 93 2.14 13.20 12.81
CA LEU A 93 1.85 11.82 12.42
C LEU A 93 0.93 11.73 11.19
N ARG A 94 0.39 12.83 10.71
CA ARG A 94 -0.55 12.86 9.60
C ARG A 94 -0.07 12.16 8.34
N THR A 95 1.18 12.38 7.95
CA THR A 95 1.80 11.73 6.79
C THR A 95 1.92 10.22 6.99
N THR A 96 2.30 9.79 8.20
CA THR A 96 2.40 8.38 8.56
C THR A 96 1.03 7.68 8.51
N VAL A 97 -0.01 8.32 9.06
CA VAL A 97 -1.39 7.83 8.99
C VAL A 97 -1.87 7.75 7.55
N TYR A 98 -1.59 8.77 6.75
CA TYR A 98 -1.90 8.78 5.32
C TYR A 98 -1.25 7.59 4.58
N ALA A 99 0.05 7.40 4.77
CA ALA A 99 0.77 6.30 4.14
C ALA A 99 0.23 4.92 4.57
N THR A 100 -0.15 4.79 5.85
CA THR A 100 -0.80 3.57 6.37
C THR A 100 -2.12 3.30 5.66
N ILE A 101 -3.00 4.31 5.54
CA ILE A 101 -4.30 4.15 4.85
C ILE A 101 -4.11 3.84 3.37
N ALA A 102 -3.19 4.53 2.69
CA ALA A 102 -2.88 4.26 1.29
C ALA A 102 -2.38 2.82 1.07
N SER A 103 -1.53 2.33 1.97
CA SER A 103 -1.07 0.94 1.95
C SER A 103 -2.21 -0.07 2.17
N MET A 104 -3.14 0.22 3.09
CA MET A 104 -4.33 -0.61 3.30
C MET A 104 -5.23 -0.63 2.05
N GLN A 105 -5.40 0.50 1.36
CA GLN A 105 -6.15 0.58 0.12
C GLN A 105 -5.51 -0.29 -0.99
N LEU A 106 -4.18 -0.34 -1.06
CA LEU A 106 -3.48 -1.24 -2.00
C LEU A 106 -3.70 -2.72 -1.62
N ILE A 107 -3.61 -3.07 -0.33
CA ILE A 107 -3.92 -4.43 0.11
C ILE A 107 -5.34 -4.82 -0.30
N LEU A 108 -6.33 -3.95 -0.07
CA LEU A 108 -7.72 -4.20 -0.48
C LEU A 108 -7.83 -4.41 -2.00
N LEU A 109 -7.21 -3.53 -2.79
CA LEU A 109 -7.23 -3.61 -4.24
C LEU A 109 -6.71 -4.97 -4.74
N PHE A 110 -5.52 -5.38 -4.29
CA PHE A 110 -4.87 -6.58 -4.80
C PHE A 110 -5.40 -7.88 -4.19
N SER A 111 -5.85 -7.86 -2.91
CA SER A 111 -6.39 -9.03 -2.26
C SER A 111 -7.83 -9.36 -2.70
N LEU A 112 -8.67 -8.33 -2.92
CA LEU A 112 -10.07 -8.50 -3.27
C LEU A 112 -10.34 -8.47 -4.77
N TRP A 113 -9.30 -8.48 -5.60
CA TRP A 113 -9.46 -8.53 -7.04
C TRP A 113 -10.24 -9.78 -7.45
N ASN A 114 -11.20 -9.62 -8.35
CA ASN A 114 -12.05 -10.70 -8.81
C ASN A 114 -11.65 -11.15 -10.20
N PHE A 115 -11.50 -12.44 -10.40
CA PHE A 115 -11.18 -12.97 -11.71
C PHE A 115 -12.45 -13.03 -12.56
N SER A 116 -12.52 -12.21 -13.61
CA SER A 116 -13.70 -12.11 -14.47
C SER A 116 -13.89 -13.30 -15.43
N GLY A 117 -12.88 -14.16 -15.57
CA GLY A 117 -12.86 -15.24 -16.57
C GLY A 117 -12.62 -14.76 -18.00
N VAL A 118 -12.52 -13.45 -18.22
CA VAL A 118 -12.28 -12.88 -19.54
C VAL A 118 -10.80 -12.56 -19.70
N PHE A 119 -10.13 -13.29 -20.59
CA PHE A 119 -8.78 -12.97 -21.03
C PHE A 119 -8.84 -12.06 -22.25
N ILE A 120 -8.36 -10.83 -22.09
CA ILE A 120 -8.28 -9.87 -23.20
C ILE A 120 -7.12 -10.25 -24.12
N TRP A 121 -6.06 -10.80 -23.55
CA TRP A 121 -4.87 -11.21 -24.28
C TRP A 121 -4.11 -12.30 -23.51
N GLN A 122 -3.77 -13.39 -24.18
CA GLN A 122 -2.85 -14.42 -23.66
C GLN A 122 -1.50 -14.21 -24.32
N ILE A 123 -0.48 -14.00 -23.49
CA ILE A 123 0.90 -13.81 -23.98
C ILE A 123 1.59 -15.17 -23.92
N GLU A 124 1.97 -15.68 -25.11
CA GLU A 124 2.71 -16.93 -25.22
C GLU A 124 4.21 -16.73 -24.89
N THR A 125 4.89 -17.83 -24.53
CA THR A 125 6.34 -17.85 -24.44
C THR A 125 6.97 -17.64 -25.83
N PRO A 126 8.03 -16.81 -26.01
CA PRO A 126 8.91 -16.24 -24.98
C PRO A 126 8.48 -14.86 -24.40
N ALA A 127 7.42 -14.26 -24.92
CA ALA A 127 6.99 -12.91 -24.50
C ALA A 127 6.57 -12.87 -23.01
N SER A 128 6.00 -13.96 -22.48
CA SER A 128 5.68 -14.09 -21.06
C SER A 128 6.92 -14.00 -20.17
N LEU A 129 8.03 -14.61 -20.57
CA LEU A 129 9.30 -14.53 -19.85
C LEU A 129 9.85 -13.10 -19.84
N SER A 130 9.75 -12.39 -20.96
CA SER A 130 10.15 -10.98 -21.05
C SER A 130 9.34 -10.10 -20.10
N MET A 131 8.04 -10.34 -19.97
CA MET A 131 7.16 -9.60 -19.02
C MET A 131 7.54 -9.88 -17.57
N ILE A 132 7.86 -11.11 -17.21
CA ILE A 132 8.34 -11.44 -15.85
C ILE A 132 9.66 -10.72 -15.56
N ILE A 133 10.61 -10.73 -16.49
CA ILE A 133 11.89 -10.04 -16.33
C ILE A 133 11.68 -8.54 -16.16
N LEU A 134 10.84 -7.91 -16.98
CA LEU A 134 10.51 -6.49 -16.87
C LEU A 134 9.86 -6.16 -15.54
N ASN A 135 8.95 -7.02 -15.04
CA ASN A 135 8.33 -6.87 -13.74
C ASN A 135 9.40 -6.89 -12.62
N LEU A 136 10.27 -7.92 -12.62
CA LEU A 136 11.33 -8.03 -11.61
C LEU A 136 12.30 -6.84 -11.64
N LEU A 137 12.69 -6.37 -12.84
CA LEU A 137 13.53 -5.18 -13.01
C LEU A 137 12.85 -3.92 -12.48
N SER A 138 11.56 -3.75 -12.76
CA SER A 138 10.78 -2.61 -12.26
C SER A 138 10.73 -2.58 -10.73
N TRP A 139 10.53 -3.74 -10.10
CA TRP A 139 10.56 -3.87 -8.64
C TRP A 139 11.94 -3.63 -8.05
N ALA A 140 13.00 -4.08 -8.70
CA ALA A 140 14.37 -3.81 -8.29
C ALA A 140 14.68 -2.30 -8.33
N LEU A 141 14.29 -1.62 -9.41
CA LEU A 141 14.45 -0.18 -9.56
C LEU A 141 13.64 0.60 -8.52
N LEU A 142 12.39 0.19 -8.26
CA LEU A 142 11.55 0.80 -7.23
C LEU A 142 12.19 0.65 -5.84
N SER A 143 12.71 -0.54 -5.52
CA SER A 143 13.38 -0.79 -4.25
C SER A 143 14.63 0.06 -4.07
N ILE A 144 15.47 0.17 -5.10
CA ILE A 144 16.65 1.03 -5.09
C ILE A 144 16.26 2.50 -4.90
N SER A 145 15.25 2.98 -5.64
CA SER A 145 14.75 4.35 -5.51
C SER A 145 14.22 4.64 -4.10
N SER A 146 13.55 3.67 -3.48
CA SER A 146 13.01 3.82 -2.12
C SER A 146 14.09 3.86 -1.04
N ILE A 147 15.25 3.23 -1.27
CA ILE A 147 16.39 3.26 -0.35
C ILE A 147 17.14 4.60 -0.44
N GLN A 148 17.10 5.24 -1.62
CA GLN A 148 17.80 6.51 -1.87
C GLN A 148 16.98 7.74 -1.44
N ALA A 149 15.68 7.60 -1.19
CA ALA A 149 14.78 8.68 -0.78
C ALA A 149 14.77 8.88 0.74
#